data_178701bdae74fae86912252bbf3e26b4
#
_entry.id   178701bdae74fae86912252bbf3e26b4
#
_cell.length_a   1.000
_cell.length_b   1.000
_cell.length_c   1.000
_cell.angle_alpha   90.00
_cell.angle_beta   90.00
_cell.angle_gamma   90.00
#
_symmetry.space_group_name_H-M   'P 1'
#
loop_
_entity.id
_entity.type
_entity.pdbx_description
1 polymer ?
#
loop_
_entity_poly.entity_id
_entity_poly.type
_entity_poly.pdbx_seq_one_letter_code
_entity_poly.pdbx_strand_id
1 'polypeptide(L)'
;MSVKLIAVDMDGTFLSDAKTYNRPRFLAQYARMKAQGIRFVVASGNQYYQLISFFPEIAHEIAFVAENGGWVVSEGEDVFNGELSRAHFDTVANVLSNVPGIEIIACGKSSAYTLKCYDEGFKAIAAKYYHRLEMVSDFGNLNDIFFKFGLNVSDDEIPRIQALLHEKLSDIMVPVTTGHGSIDLIIPGVHKANGLRILQQRWGIENSDVLAFGDSGNDVEMLRQSGFSFAMANARPHIKAAARFEAPHNNDEGVLDVIDKVLNGEAPFN
;
A
#
# COMPACT_ATOMS: atom_id res chain seq x y z
N MET A 1 -21.94 7.45 15.75
CA MET A 1 -21.35 7.45 14.39
C MET A 1 -21.09 6.00 14.02
N SER A 2 -21.35 5.59 12.79
CA SER A 2 -21.27 4.15 12.41
C SER A 2 -20.13 3.97 11.43
N VAL A 3 -19.13 3.16 11.78
CA VAL A 3 -18.08 2.75 10.84
C VAL A 3 -18.72 1.90 9.74
N LYS A 4 -18.52 2.28 8.47
CA LYS A 4 -19.02 1.55 7.28
C LYS A 4 -17.90 0.97 6.43
N LEU A 5 -16.68 1.43 6.63
CA LEU A 5 -15.50 0.98 5.91
C LEU A 5 -14.31 0.92 6.84
N ILE A 6 -13.57 -0.19 6.81
CA ILE A 6 -12.30 -0.39 7.50
C ILE A 6 -11.22 -0.57 6.43
N ALA A 7 -10.23 0.31 6.43
CA ALA A 7 -9.07 0.28 5.55
C ALA A 7 -7.80 -0.02 6.36
N VAL A 8 -7.03 -1.01 5.93
CA VAL A 8 -5.81 -1.41 6.62
C VAL A 8 -4.61 -1.37 5.68
N ASP A 9 -3.50 -0.80 6.13
CA ASP A 9 -2.21 -1.12 5.56
C ASP A 9 -1.76 -2.54 5.97
N MET A 10 -0.78 -3.11 5.28
CA MET A 10 -0.35 -4.49 5.51
C MET A 10 0.91 -4.59 6.36
N ASP A 11 2.05 -4.19 5.83
CA ASP A 11 3.35 -4.37 6.46
C ASP A 11 3.56 -3.40 7.63
N GLY A 12 3.79 -3.93 8.83
CA GLY A 12 3.90 -3.11 10.04
C GLY A 12 2.55 -2.63 10.60
N THR A 13 1.44 -3.01 9.96
CA THR A 13 0.07 -2.66 10.38
C THR A 13 -0.77 -3.91 10.61
N PHE A 14 -1.33 -4.51 9.56
CA PHE A 14 -2.18 -5.70 9.69
C PHE A 14 -1.38 -6.99 9.90
N LEU A 15 -0.19 -7.07 9.26
CA LEU A 15 0.73 -8.18 9.42
C LEU A 15 1.70 -7.96 10.58
N SER A 16 1.97 -9.02 11.30
CA SER A 16 3.11 -9.09 12.22
C SER A 16 4.44 -9.03 11.46
N ASP A 17 5.56 -8.85 12.15
CA ASP A 17 6.91 -8.89 11.54
C ASP A 17 7.22 -10.25 10.89
N ALA A 18 6.53 -11.32 11.34
CA ALA A 18 6.59 -12.64 10.70
C ALA A 18 5.78 -12.74 9.39
N LYS A 19 5.21 -11.62 8.92
CA LYS A 19 4.35 -11.54 7.72
C LYS A 19 3.12 -12.45 7.79
N THR A 20 2.55 -12.58 8.98
CA THR A 20 1.34 -13.36 9.27
C THR A 20 0.36 -12.53 10.10
N TYR A 21 -0.87 -13.02 10.21
CA TYR A 21 -1.90 -12.48 11.10
C TYR A 21 -2.74 -13.62 11.69
N ASN A 22 -3.50 -13.35 12.75
CA ASN A 22 -4.43 -14.31 13.34
C ASN A 22 -5.65 -14.50 12.44
N ARG A 23 -5.49 -15.38 11.44
CA ARG A 23 -6.48 -15.62 10.40
C ARG A 23 -7.82 -16.13 10.94
N PRO A 24 -7.88 -17.10 11.89
CA PRO A 24 -9.17 -17.53 12.44
C PRO A 24 -9.93 -16.42 13.12
N ARG A 25 -9.23 -15.56 13.92
CA ARG A 25 -9.83 -14.40 14.58
C ARG A 25 -10.37 -13.41 13.55
N PHE A 26 -9.54 -13.06 12.56
CA PHE A 26 -9.95 -12.12 11.52
C PHE A 26 -11.14 -12.61 10.70
N LEU A 27 -11.19 -13.87 10.30
CA LEU A 27 -12.33 -14.42 9.55
C LEU A 27 -13.63 -14.37 10.36
N ALA A 28 -13.56 -14.60 11.68
CA ALA A 28 -14.72 -14.44 12.57
C ALA A 28 -15.16 -12.95 12.65
N GLN A 29 -14.21 -12.02 12.75
CA GLN A 29 -14.49 -10.59 12.70
C GLN A 29 -15.05 -10.16 11.34
N TYR A 30 -14.49 -10.67 10.24
CA TYR A 30 -14.98 -10.38 8.88
C TYR A 30 -16.43 -10.82 8.67
N ALA A 31 -16.81 -12.00 9.16
CA ALA A 31 -18.20 -12.43 9.13
C ALA A 31 -19.15 -11.47 9.88
N ARG A 32 -18.71 -10.93 11.03
CA ARG A 32 -19.46 -9.91 11.78
C ARG A 32 -19.51 -8.57 11.05
N MET A 33 -18.37 -8.13 10.45
CA MET A 33 -18.34 -6.92 9.62
C MET A 33 -19.35 -7.01 8.48
N LYS A 34 -19.34 -8.14 7.75
CA LYS A 34 -20.26 -8.40 6.64
C LYS A 34 -21.72 -8.35 7.08
N ALA A 35 -22.04 -8.95 8.24
CA ALA A 35 -23.41 -8.93 8.82
C ALA A 35 -23.84 -7.51 9.23
N GLN A 36 -22.91 -6.63 9.57
CA GLN A 36 -23.17 -5.22 9.91
C GLN A 36 -23.04 -4.26 8.71
N GLY A 37 -22.79 -4.78 7.50
CA GLY A 37 -22.63 -3.97 6.29
C GLY A 37 -21.32 -3.16 6.26
N ILE A 38 -20.32 -3.54 7.05
CA ILE A 38 -19.01 -2.89 7.08
C ILE A 38 -18.11 -3.50 5.99
N ARG A 39 -17.60 -2.66 5.11
CA ARG A 39 -16.66 -3.07 4.04
C ARG A 39 -15.23 -3.12 4.55
N PHE A 40 -14.46 -4.06 4.05
CA PHE A 40 -13.03 -4.20 4.37
C PHE A 40 -12.18 -3.93 3.13
N VAL A 41 -11.17 -3.08 3.30
CA VAL A 41 -10.24 -2.65 2.23
C VAL A 41 -8.81 -2.85 2.68
N VAL A 42 -8.02 -3.50 1.84
CA VAL A 42 -6.56 -3.59 1.98
C VAL A 42 -5.94 -2.46 1.16
N ALA A 43 -5.18 -1.57 1.79
CA ALA A 43 -4.53 -0.43 1.15
C ALA A 43 -3.01 -0.49 1.35
N SER A 44 -2.27 -0.93 0.34
CA SER A 44 -0.84 -1.21 0.45
C SER A 44 -0.04 -0.71 -0.75
N GLY A 45 1.28 -0.49 -0.53
CA GLY A 45 2.25 -0.31 -1.61
C GLY A 45 2.57 -1.60 -2.37
N ASN A 46 2.17 -2.74 -1.84
CA ASN A 46 2.52 -4.05 -2.38
C ASN A 46 1.73 -4.40 -3.64
N GLN A 47 2.28 -5.37 -4.39
CA GLN A 47 1.66 -5.88 -5.60
C GLN A 47 0.31 -6.56 -5.30
N TYR A 48 -0.71 -6.29 -6.12
CA TYR A 48 -2.04 -6.90 -5.98
C TYR A 48 -1.99 -8.43 -5.85
N TYR A 49 -1.16 -9.10 -6.65
CA TYR A 49 -1.03 -10.56 -6.63
C TYR A 49 -0.46 -11.11 -5.32
N GLN A 50 0.38 -10.33 -4.63
CA GLN A 50 0.81 -10.67 -3.28
C GLN A 50 -0.32 -10.43 -2.27
N LEU A 51 -1.01 -9.29 -2.36
CA LEU A 51 -2.07 -8.94 -1.40
C LEU A 51 -3.19 -9.97 -1.37
N ILE A 52 -3.68 -10.43 -2.52
CA ILE A 52 -4.74 -11.45 -2.58
C ILE A 52 -4.31 -12.79 -1.96
N SER A 53 -3.02 -13.10 -1.94
CA SER A 53 -2.52 -14.35 -1.35
C SER A 53 -2.66 -14.41 0.17
N PHE A 54 -2.78 -13.27 0.84
CA PHE A 54 -3.06 -13.23 2.28
C PHE A 54 -4.51 -13.54 2.63
N PHE A 55 -5.44 -13.41 1.69
CA PHE A 55 -6.89 -13.52 1.91
C PHE A 55 -7.57 -14.53 0.96
N PRO A 56 -7.05 -15.76 0.79
CA PRO A 56 -7.51 -16.67 -0.26
C PRO A 56 -9.00 -17.05 -0.15
N GLU A 57 -9.60 -16.99 1.05
CA GLU A 57 -11.03 -17.28 1.22
C GLU A 57 -11.94 -16.12 0.80
N ILE A 58 -11.48 -14.87 0.97
CA ILE A 58 -12.33 -13.68 0.86
C ILE A 58 -11.80 -12.64 -0.14
N ALA A 59 -10.69 -12.91 -0.83
CA ALA A 59 -10.11 -11.94 -1.78
C ALA A 59 -11.11 -11.51 -2.87
N HIS A 60 -12.05 -12.36 -3.24
CA HIS A 60 -13.11 -12.06 -4.20
C HIS A 60 -14.30 -11.26 -3.61
N GLU A 61 -14.31 -11.03 -2.30
CA GLU A 61 -15.39 -10.32 -1.59
C GLU A 61 -14.97 -8.95 -1.06
N ILE A 62 -13.66 -8.71 -0.92
CA ILE A 62 -13.11 -7.47 -0.38
C ILE A 62 -12.54 -6.57 -1.47
N ALA A 63 -12.09 -5.38 -1.10
CA ALA A 63 -11.44 -4.48 -2.04
C ALA A 63 -9.96 -4.26 -1.70
N PHE A 64 -9.20 -3.92 -2.73
CA PHE A 64 -7.77 -3.67 -2.66
C PHE A 64 -7.43 -2.33 -3.30
N VAL A 65 -6.69 -1.53 -2.58
CA VAL A 65 -5.99 -0.34 -3.05
C VAL A 65 -4.50 -0.73 -3.09
N ALA A 66 -4.11 -1.38 -4.17
CA ALA A 66 -2.76 -1.90 -4.38
C ALA A 66 -1.85 -0.86 -5.04
N GLU A 67 -0.54 -1.12 -5.05
CA GLU A 67 0.49 -0.29 -5.70
C GLU A 67 0.39 1.19 -5.27
N ASN A 68 0.18 1.45 -3.96
CA ASN A 68 -0.09 2.79 -3.41
C ASN A 68 -1.28 3.52 -4.05
N GLY A 69 -2.30 2.80 -4.50
CA GLY A 69 -3.47 3.37 -5.16
C GLY A 69 -3.38 3.38 -6.69
N GLY A 70 -2.28 2.86 -7.26
CA GLY A 70 -2.12 2.69 -8.69
C GLY A 70 -3.09 1.67 -9.28
N TRP A 71 -3.52 0.69 -8.50
CA TRP A 71 -4.50 -0.29 -8.93
C TRP A 71 -5.55 -0.51 -7.84
N VAL A 72 -6.79 -0.19 -8.16
CA VAL A 72 -7.93 -0.36 -7.26
C VAL A 72 -8.84 -1.46 -7.80
N VAL A 73 -9.08 -2.49 -7.00
CA VAL A 73 -9.92 -3.64 -7.33
C VAL A 73 -10.99 -3.78 -6.25
N SER A 74 -12.22 -4.05 -6.63
CA SER A 74 -13.33 -4.33 -5.72
C SER A 74 -14.06 -5.59 -6.16
N GLU A 75 -14.12 -6.59 -5.28
CA GLU A 75 -14.86 -7.85 -5.57
C GLU A 75 -14.39 -8.52 -6.88
N GLY A 76 -13.08 -8.42 -7.18
CA GLY A 76 -12.47 -8.95 -8.40
C GLY A 76 -12.61 -8.08 -9.65
N GLU A 77 -13.34 -6.95 -9.58
CA GLU A 77 -13.47 -5.99 -10.69
C GLU A 77 -12.42 -4.90 -10.62
N ASP A 78 -11.80 -4.56 -11.74
CA ASP A 78 -10.97 -3.37 -11.89
C ASP A 78 -11.83 -2.11 -11.74
N VAL A 79 -11.55 -1.31 -10.72
CA VAL A 79 -12.25 -0.04 -10.45
C VAL A 79 -11.46 1.15 -10.98
N PHE A 80 -10.13 1.10 -10.84
CA PHE A 80 -9.24 2.17 -11.27
C PHE A 80 -7.85 1.64 -11.57
N ASN A 81 -7.24 2.17 -12.63
CA ASN A 81 -5.84 1.97 -12.96
C ASN A 81 -5.20 3.35 -13.17
N GLY A 82 -4.25 3.70 -12.29
CA GLY A 82 -3.37 4.85 -12.49
C GLY A 82 -2.29 4.48 -13.48
N GLU A 83 -2.30 5.08 -14.67
CA GLU A 83 -1.39 4.74 -15.74
C GLU A 83 -0.33 5.82 -15.94
N LEU A 84 0.93 5.42 -15.91
CA LEU A 84 2.05 6.25 -16.33
C LEU A 84 2.13 6.21 -17.86
N SER A 85 2.09 7.37 -18.53
CA SER A 85 2.22 7.40 -19.99
C SER A 85 3.56 6.78 -20.43
N ARG A 86 3.60 6.22 -21.62
CA ARG A 86 4.83 5.62 -22.17
C ARG A 86 6.00 6.61 -22.16
N ALA A 87 5.77 7.84 -22.55
CA ALA A 87 6.80 8.89 -22.58
C ALA A 87 7.34 9.19 -21.15
N HIS A 88 6.45 9.24 -20.16
CA HIS A 88 6.85 9.41 -18.77
C HIS A 88 7.60 8.18 -18.24
N PHE A 89 7.12 6.98 -18.56
CA PHE A 89 7.79 5.74 -18.18
C PHE A 89 9.24 5.71 -18.70
N ASP A 90 9.44 6.00 -20.01
CA ASP A 90 10.77 6.02 -20.63
C ASP A 90 11.68 7.08 -19.98
N THR A 91 11.14 8.26 -19.68
CA THR A 91 11.88 9.34 -19.00
C THR A 91 12.33 8.88 -17.62
N VAL A 92 11.42 8.33 -16.80
CA VAL A 92 11.71 7.86 -15.44
C VAL A 92 12.71 6.71 -15.48
N ALA A 93 12.49 5.70 -16.32
CA ALA A 93 13.38 4.56 -16.45
C ALA A 93 14.80 5.00 -16.85
N ASN A 94 14.92 5.96 -17.75
CA ASN A 94 16.23 6.53 -18.15
C ASN A 94 16.91 7.28 -16.99
N VAL A 95 16.17 8.11 -16.25
CA VAL A 95 16.73 8.81 -15.07
C VAL A 95 17.21 7.80 -14.04
N LEU A 96 16.38 6.82 -13.68
CA LEU A 96 16.69 5.81 -12.67
C LEU A 96 17.91 4.96 -13.05
N SER A 97 18.02 4.55 -14.32
CA SER A 97 19.15 3.75 -14.81
C SER A 97 20.51 4.47 -14.70
N ASN A 98 20.49 5.79 -14.53
CA ASN A 98 21.70 6.61 -14.34
C ASN A 98 21.94 6.99 -12.87
N VAL A 99 21.14 6.49 -11.93
CA VAL A 99 21.37 6.70 -10.49
C VAL A 99 22.15 5.50 -9.93
N PRO A 100 23.37 5.69 -9.46
CA PRO A 100 24.14 4.59 -8.89
C PRO A 100 23.60 4.18 -7.51
N GLY A 101 23.74 2.89 -7.18
CA GLY A 101 23.44 2.35 -5.86
C GLY A 101 21.96 2.13 -5.59
N ILE A 102 21.13 2.06 -6.65
CA ILE A 102 19.72 1.68 -6.53
C ILE A 102 19.42 0.43 -7.37
N GLU A 103 18.48 -0.38 -6.91
CA GLU A 103 17.89 -1.45 -7.70
C GLU A 103 16.43 -1.10 -7.98
N ILE A 104 15.99 -1.32 -9.21
CA ILE A 104 14.75 -0.80 -9.76
C ILE A 104 13.77 -1.94 -10.01
N ILE A 105 12.52 -1.73 -9.62
CA ILE A 105 11.39 -2.58 -9.98
C ILE A 105 10.35 -1.68 -10.66
N ALA A 106 10.07 -1.92 -11.94
CA ALA A 106 8.96 -1.29 -12.63
C ALA A 106 7.69 -2.10 -12.37
N CYS A 107 6.70 -1.48 -11.71
CA CYS A 107 5.48 -2.15 -11.25
C CYS A 107 4.38 -1.99 -12.29
N GLY A 108 4.11 -3.07 -13.03
CA GLY A 108 3.06 -3.14 -14.02
C GLY A 108 1.88 -4.00 -13.58
N LYS A 109 0.79 -3.92 -14.33
CA LYS A 109 -0.44 -4.65 -14.06
C LYS A 109 -0.30 -6.15 -14.30
N SER A 110 0.40 -6.53 -15.37
CA SER A 110 0.61 -7.94 -15.69
C SER A 110 1.70 -8.55 -14.83
N SER A 111 2.80 -7.80 -14.59
CA SER A 111 3.95 -8.23 -13.80
C SER A 111 4.69 -7.02 -13.23
N ALA A 112 5.53 -7.26 -12.25
CA ALA A 112 6.62 -6.37 -11.91
C ALA A 112 7.86 -6.80 -12.72
N TYR A 113 8.72 -5.85 -13.06
CA TYR A 113 9.89 -6.07 -13.91
C TYR A 113 11.15 -5.55 -13.24
N THR A 114 12.21 -6.38 -13.18
CA THR A 114 13.51 -5.96 -12.67
C THR A 114 14.64 -6.44 -13.58
N LEU A 115 15.84 -5.87 -13.44
CA LEU A 115 16.92 -6.17 -14.34
C LEU A 115 17.62 -7.49 -13.99
N LYS A 116 17.94 -8.29 -15.02
CA LYS A 116 18.69 -9.55 -14.89
C LYS A 116 20.08 -9.35 -14.27
N CYS A 117 20.69 -8.17 -14.48
CA CYS A 117 22.03 -7.86 -14.00
C CYS A 117 22.13 -7.59 -12.51
N TYR A 118 21.00 -7.38 -11.81
CA TYR A 118 21.02 -7.20 -10.36
C TYR A 118 21.36 -8.50 -9.63
N ASP A 119 21.80 -8.37 -8.41
CA ASP A 119 22.27 -9.46 -7.58
C ASP A 119 21.13 -10.45 -7.22
N GLU A 120 21.47 -11.71 -7.01
CA GLU A 120 20.48 -12.75 -6.71
C GLU A 120 19.83 -12.58 -5.33
N GLY A 121 20.52 -11.96 -4.37
CA GLY A 121 19.98 -11.66 -3.05
C GLY A 121 18.83 -10.64 -3.14
N PHE A 122 19.03 -9.57 -3.90
CA PHE A 122 17.97 -8.61 -4.18
C PHE A 122 16.76 -9.27 -4.88
N LYS A 123 17.01 -10.06 -5.94
CA LYS A 123 15.93 -10.75 -6.67
C LYS A 123 15.13 -11.69 -5.77
N ALA A 124 15.81 -12.41 -4.87
CA ALA A 124 15.17 -13.31 -3.91
C ALA A 124 14.30 -12.54 -2.88
N ILE A 125 14.73 -11.33 -2.48
CA ILE A 125 13.93 -10.46 -1.62
C ILE A 125 12.75 -9.89 -2.41
N ALA A 126 12.97 -9.37 -3.60
CA ALA A 126 11.92 -8.83 -4.46
C ALA A 126 10.81 -9.87 -4.73
N ALA A 127 11.16 -11.14 -4.99
CA ALA A 127 10.19 -12.21 -5.22
C ALA A 127 9.25 -12.49 -4.04
N LYS A 128 9.59 -12.06 -2.81
CA LYS A 128 8.70 -12.16 -1.64
C LYS A 128 7.55 -11.15 -1.67
N TYR A 129 7.78 -9.99 -2.31
CA TYR A 129 6.82 -8.89 -2.41
C TYR A 129 6.10 -8.85 -3.75
N TYR A 130 6.74 -9.35 -4.81
CA TYR A 130 6.21 -9.37 -6.16
C TYR A 130 5.99 -10.81 -6.61
N HIS A 131 4.78 -11.32 -6.42
CA HIS A 131 4.41 -12.70 -6.78
C HIS A 131 4.37 -12.92 -8.29
N ARG A 132 4.22 -11.83 -9.06
CA ARG A 132 4.50 -11.80 -10.49
C ARG A 132 5.69 -10.88 -10.72
N LEU A 133 6.87 -11.47 -10.94
CA LEU A 133 8.12 -10.76 -11.13
C LEU A 133 8.86 -11.34 -12.34
N GLU A 134 9.14 -10.51 -13.30
CA GLU A 134 9.91 -10.87 -14.50
C GLU A 134 11.28 -10.22 -14.50
N MET A 135 12.30 -11.00 -14.88
CA MET A 135 13.67 -10.53 -15.04
C MET A 135 13.89 -10.14 -16.50
N VAL A 136 14.16 -8.86 -16.76
CA VAL A 136 14.35 -8.31 -18.10
C VAL A 136 15.79 -7.82 -18.32
N SER A 137 16.18 -7.67 -19.57
CA SER A 137 17.51 -7.15 -19.90
C SER A 137 17.54 -5.61 -19.80
N ASP A 138 16.44 -4.97 -20.14
CA ASP A 138 16.22 -3.53 -20.06
C ASP A 138 14.72 -3.23 -19.93
N PHE A 139 14.35 -1.98 -19.64
CA PHE A 139 12.97 -1.54 -19.53
C PHE A 139 12.38 -0.99 -20.86
N GLY A 140 13.17 -0.92 -21.92
CA GLY A 140 12.81 -0.21 -23.16
C GLY A 140 11.67 -0.84 -23.97
N ASN A 141 11.50 -2.16 -23.90
CA ASN A 141 10.53 -2.89 -24.73
C ASN A 141 9.37 -3.47 -23.94
N LEU A 142 9.14 -3.00 -22.73
CA LEU A 142 8.02 -3.47 -21.91
C LEU A 142 6.70 -2.88 -22.42
N ASN A 143 5.67 -3.71 -22.45
CA ASN A 143 4.31 -3.32 -22.81
C ASN A 143 3.34 -3.75 -21.71
N ASP A 144 3.04 -2.84 -20.79
CA ASP A 144 2.14 -3.06 -19.66
C ASP A 144 1.53 -1.71 -19.23
N ILE A 145 0.55 -1.74 -18.35
CA ILE A 145 0.06 -0.57 -17.63
C ILE A 145 0.94 -0.40 -16.40
N PHE A 146 1.78 0.64 -16.36
CA PHE A 146 2.70 0.87 -15.27
C PHE A 146 2.12 1.83 -14.23
N PHE A 147 2.19 1.46 -12.96
CA PHE A 147 1.62 2.17 -11.83
C PHE A 147 2.65 3.01 -11.07
N LYS A 148 3.84 2.44 -10.85
CA LYS A 148 4.91 3.04 -10.04
C LYS A 148 6.25 2.38 -10.34
N PHE A 149 7.32 2.93 -9.73
CA PHE A 149 8.59 2.23 -9.60
C PHE A 149 8.89 2.02 -8.11
N GLY A 150 9.30 0.80 -7.74
CA GLY A 150 9.90 0.50 -6.45
C GLY A 150 11.41 0.55 -6.55
N LEU A 151 12.05 1.17 -5.57
CA LEU A 151 13.51 1.30 -5.51
C LEU A 151 14.02 0.68 -4.21
N ASN A 152 15.01 -0.21 -4.32
CA ASN A 152 15.78 -0.64 -3.17
C ASN A 152 17.01 0.26 -3.04
N VAL A 153 17.19 0.82 -1.84
CA VAL A 153 18.20 1.84 -1.52
C VAL A 153 18.75 1.55 -0.13
N SER A 154 20.03 1.72 0.11
CA SER A 154 20.56 1.64 1.48
C SER A 154 19.98 2.74 2.35
N ASP A 155 19.69 2.45 3.62
CA ASP A 155 18.98 3.38 4.54
C ASP A 155 19.66 4.75 4.68
N ASP A 156 20.99 4.78 4.67
CA ASP A 156 21.80 6.00 4.75
C ASP A 156 21.72 6.87 3.48
N GLU A 157 21.42 6.27 2.33
CA GLU A 157 21.29 6.95 1.05
C GLU A 157 19.86 7.47 0.77
N ILE A 158 18.84 7.02 1.51
CA ILE A 158 17.44 7.40 1.29
C ILE A 158 17.26 8.92 1.19
N PRO A 159 17.75 9.76 2.13
CA PRO A 159 17.51 11.20 2.04
C PRO A 159 18.12 11.83 0.78
N ARG A 160 19.32 11.38 0.39
CA ARG A 160 20.01 11.87 -0.80
C ARG A 160 19.28 11.47 -2.08
N ILE A 161 18.90 10.20 -2.19
CA ILE A 161 18.20 9.68 -3.38
C ILE A 161 16.83 10.31 -3.49
N GLN A 162 16.08 10.44 -2.40
CA GLN A 162 14.76 11.08 -2.39
C GLN A 162 14.83 12.53 -2.86
N ALA A 163 15.82 13.30 -2.39
CA ALA A 163 16.02 14.69 -2.83
C ALA A 163 16.37 14.78 -4.32
N LEU A 164 17.26 13.91 -4.79
CA LEU A 164 17.66 13.82 -6.20
C LEU A 164 16.46 13.48 -7.11
N LEU A 165 15.65 12.51 -6.71
CA LEU A 165 14.49 12.09 -7.49
C LEU A 165 13.39 13.17 -7.49
N HIS A 166 13.21 13.86 -6.36
CA HIS A 166 12.31 15.00 -6.30
C HIS A 166 12.75 16.13 -7.24
N GLU A 167 14.03 16.47 -7.26
CA GLU A 167 14.57 17.47 -8.17
C GLU A 167 14.36 17.11 -9.65
N LYS A 168 14.58 15.83 -10.00
CA LYS A 168 14.58 15.38 -11.41
C LYS A 168 13.23 14.97 -11.96
N LEU A 169 12.31 14.53 -11.11
CA LEU A 169 11.09 13.82 -11.50
C LEU A 169 9.81 14.37 -10.89
N SER A 170 9.84 15.45 -10.07
CA SER A 170 8.66 15.92 -9.31
C SER A 170 7.44 16.25 -10.19
N ASP A 171 7.64 16.60 -11.45
CA ASP A 171 6.56 16.87 -12.41
C ASP A 171 5.90 15.58 -12.95
N ILE A 172 6.57 14.43 -12.80
CA ILE A 172 6.14 13.14 -13.36
C ILE A 172 5.80 12.15 -12.25
N MET A 173 6.67 12.05 -11.22
CA MET A 173 6.51 11.11 -10.11
C MET A 173 6.98 11.71 -8.79
N VAL A 174 6.38 11.25 -7.70
CA VAL A 174 6.70 11.68 -6.33
C VAL A 174 7.37 10.54 -5.58
N PRO A 175 8.58 10.75 -5.00
CA PRO A 175 9.23 9.76 -4.17
C PRO A 175 8.59 9.70 -2.78
N VAL A 176 8.14 8.51 -2.36
CA VAL A 176 7.52 8.23 -1.06
C VAL A 176 8.31 7.12 -0.37
N THR A 177 8.70 7.35 0.88
CA THR A 177 9.37 6.30 1.67
C THR A 177 8.34 5.31 2.21
N THR A 178 8.62 4.02 2.06
CA THR A 178 7.77 2.93 2.53
C THR A 178 8.39 2.14 3.70
N GLY A 179 9.53 2.61 4.21
CA GLY A 179 10.30 1.96 5.27
C GLY A 179 11.32 0.94 4.73
N HIS A 180 12.21 0.47 5.60
CA HIS A 180 13.16 -0.64 5.34
C HIS A 180 13.98 -0.52 4.04
N GLY A 181 14.55 0.67 3.76
CA GLY A 181 15.41 0.84 2.57
C GLY A 181 14.65 0.92 1.26
N SER A 182 13.35 1.25 1.29
CA SER A 182 12.53 1.31 0.08
C SER A 182 11.97 2.71 -0.18
N ILE A 183 12.04 3.13 -1.45
CA ILE A 183 11.38 4.33 -1.98
C ILE A 183 10.46 3.89 -3.12
N ASP A 184 9.19 4.26 -3.03
CA ASP A 184 8.27 4.16 -4.15
C ASP A 184 8.20 5.49 -4.90
N LEU A 185 8.31 5.47 -6.22
CA LEU A 185 7.95 6.59 -7.09
C LEU A 185 6.52 6.38 -7.55
N ILE A 186 5.62 7.24 -7.10
CA ILE A 186 4.19 7.19 -7.40
C ILE A 186 3.78 8.34 -8.33
N ILE A 187 2.73 8.12 -9.11
CA ILE A 187 2.13 9.16 -9.95
C ILE A 187 1.52 10.23 -9.03
N PRO A 188 1.72 11.55 -9.29
CA PRO A 188 1.15 12.61 -8.48
C PRO A 188 -0.37 12.45 -8.30
N GLY A 189 -0.84 12.51 -7.05
CA GLY A 189 -2.25 12.33 -6.71
C GLY A 189 -2.73 10.87 -6.69
N VAL A 190 -1.92 9.92 -7.13
CA VAL A 190 -2.21 8.47 -7.04
C VAL A 190 -1.54 7.93 -5.78
N HIS A 191 -2.29 7.88 -4.69
CA HIS A 191 -1.84 7.39 -3.38
C HIS A 191 -2.98 6.64 -2.68
N LYS A 192 -2.72 5.96 -1.57
CA LYS A 192 -3.69 5.13 -0.84
C LYS A 192 -5.01 5.86 -0.55
N ALA A 193 -4.95 7.11 -0.09
CA ALA A 193 -6.15 7.90 0.20
C ALA A 193 -6.98 8.19 -1.06
N ASN A 194 -6.35 8.39 -2.22
CA ASN A 194 -7.07 8.56 -3.48
C ASN A 194 -7.79 7.26 -3.89
N GLY A 195 -7.10 6.12 -3.82
CA GLY A 195 -7.72 4.81 -4.11
C GLY A 195 -8.90 4.53 -3.19
N LEU A 196 -8.75 4.84 -1.88
CA LEU A 196 -9.83 4.71 -0.91
C LEU A 196 -11.02 5.62 -1.24
N ARG A 197 -10.76 6.88 -1.65
CA ARG A 197 -11.82 7.83 -2.05
C ARG A 197 -12.60 7.33 -3.27
N ILE A 198 -11.96 6.69 -4.24
CA ILE A 198 -12.63 6.08 -5.39
C ILE A 198 -13.62 5.01 -4.93
N LEU A 199 -13.22 4.14 -4.01
CA LEU A 199 -14.11 3.14 -3.41
C LEU A 199 -15.24 3.76 -2.58
N GLN A 200 -14.94 4.79 -1.79
CA GLN A 200 -15.93 5.53 -1.02
C GLN A 200 -17.01 6.14 -1.92
N GLN A 201 -16.61 6.77 -3.03
CA GLN A 201 -17.55 7.33 -4.02
C GLN A 201 -18.45 6.25 -4.63
N ARG A 202 -17.86 5.09 -4.98
CA ARG A 202 -18.62 3.94 -5.51
C ARG A 202 -19.66 3.42 -4.54
N TRP A 203 -19.40 3.51 -3.23
CA TRP A 203 -20.27 2.95 -2.19
C TRP A 203 -21.10 3.97 -1.43
N GLY A 204 -20.95 5.26 -1.71
CA GLY A 204 -21.62 6.33 -1.00
C GLY A 204 -21.21 6.41 0.48
N ILE A 205 -19.92 6.21 0.79
CA ILE A 205 -19.36 6.23 2.15
C ILE A 205 -18.60 7.54 2.37
N GLU A 206 -18.97 8.26 3.42
CA GLU A 206 -18.30 9.52 3.78
C GLU A 206 -17.02 9.27 4.59
N ASN A 207 -16.12 10.24 4.59
CA ASN A 207 -14.88 10.18 5.37
C ASN A 207 -15.12 9.92 6.86
N SER A 208 -16.21 10.47 7.43
CA SER A 208 -16.61 10.28 8.82
C SER A 208 -16.94 8.83 9.20
N ASP A 209 -17.27 8.00 8.21
CA ASP A 209 -17.67 6.60 8.39
C ASP A 209 -16.51 5.63 8.08
N VAL A 210 -15.31 6.17 7.83
CA VAL A 210 -14.10 5.39 7.52
C VAL A 210 -13.24 5.24 8.76
N LEU A 211 -12.79 4.01 9.01
CA LEU A 211 -11.71 3.66 9.94
C LEU A 211 -10.49 3.25 9.14
N ALA A 212 -9.34 3.88 9.39
CA ALA A 212 -8.08 3.58 8.71
C ALA A 212 -6.96 3.26 9.69
N PHE A 213 -6.08 2.33 9.30
CA PHE A 213 -4.88 1.95 10.04
C PHE A 213 -3.63 2.08 9.16
N GLY A 214 -2.52 2.53 9.76
CA GLY A 214 -1.25 2.66 9.07
C GLY A 214 -0.08 2.90 10.03
N ASP A 215 1.16 2.77 9.54
CA ASP A 215 2.37 2.94 10.33
C ASP A 215 3.47 3.73 9.62
N SER A 216 3.35 3.98 8.32
CA SER A 216 4.42 4.56 7.53
C SER A 216 4.01 5.80 6.70
N GLY A 217 4.98 6.35 5.94
CA GLY A 217 4.80 7.63 5.26
C GLY A 217 3.71 7.64 4.19
N ASN A 218 3.49 6.50 3.50
CA ASN A 218 2.46 6.34 2.47
C ASN A 218 1.03 6.21 3.03
N ASP A 219 0.87 6.16 4.38
CA ASP A 219 -0.43 6.10 5.06
C ASP A 219 -0.95 7.47 5.49
N VAL A 220 -0.08 8.48 5.53
CA VAL A 220 -0.37 9.79 6.15
C VAL A 220 -1.64 10.42 5.60
N GLU A 221 -1.81 10.43 4.28
CA GLU A 221 -2.99 11.00 3.63
C GLU A 221 -4.25 10.21 3.98
N MET A 222 -4.16 8.87 4.02
CA MET A 222 -5.27 7.99 4.37
C MET A 222 -5.68 8.19 5.84
N LEU A 223 -4.71 8.28 6.76
CA LEU A 223 -4.98 8.55 8.18
C LEU A 223 -5.63 9.91 8.40
N ARG A 224 -5.15 10.97 7.72
CA ARG A 224 -5.71 12.34 7.82
C ARG A 224 -7.12 12.46 7.26
N GLN A 225 -7.41 11.73 6.19
CA GLN A 225 -8.71 11.76 5.51
C GLN A 225 -9.81 11.07 6.32
N SER A 226 -9.48 10.03 7.06
CA SER A 226 -10.45 9.14 7.70
C SER A 226 -11.03 9.72 8.98
N GLY A 227 -12.33 9.51 9.20
CA GLY A 227 -13.04 9.96 10.40
C GLY A 227 -12.53 9.31 11.68
N PHE A 228 -12.18 8.04 11.60
CA PHE A 228 -11.42 7.31 12.61
C PHE A 228 -10.10 6.87 12.00
N SER A 229 -8.98 7.23 12.60
CA SER A 229 -7.67 6.82 12.12
C SER A 229 -6.77 6.42 13.27
N PHE A 230 -6.09 5.30 13.10
CA PHE A 230 -5.20 4.72 14.09
C PHE A 230 -3.81 4.55 13.49
N ALA A 231 -2.83 5.23 14.09
CA ALA A 231 -1.44 4.90 13.85
C ALA A 231 -1.04 3.73 14.74
N MET A 232 -0.26 2.79 14.23
CA MET A 232 0.22 1.66 15.03
C MET A 232 1.24 2.12 16.07
N ALA A 233 1.35 1.40 17.20
CA ALA A 233 2.32 1.72 18.27
C ALA A 233 3.77 1.69 17.76
N ASN A 234 4.09 0.87 16.77
CA ASN A 234 5.39 0.81 16.10
C ASN A 234 5.65 1.96 15.11
N ALA A 235 4.65 2.80 14.80
CA ALA A 235 4.82 3.93 13.87
C ALA A 235 5.72 5.03 14.46
N ARG A 236 6.41 5.75 13.56
CA ARG A 236 7.22 6.91 13.95
C ARG A 236 6.35 8.08 14.45
N PRO A 237 6.88 8.98 15.30
CA PRO A 237 6.10 10.06 15.91
C PRO A 237 5.33 10.94 14.93
N HIS A 238 5.89 11.25 13.76
CA HIS A 238 5.21 12.09 12.76
C HIS A 238 4.03 11.38 12.08
N ILE A 239 4.03 10.04 12.03
CA ILE A 239 2.89 9.26 11.54
C ILE A 239 1.80 9.22 12.62
N LYS A 240 2.19 9.00 13.90
CA LYS A 240 1.24 9.07 15.03
C LYS A 240 0.55 10.44 15.10
N ALA A 241 1.26 11.52 14.82
CA ALA A 241 0.70 12.88 14.76
C ALA A 241 -0.31 13.09 13.60
N ALA A 242 -0.32 12.22 12.58
CA ALA A 242 -1.26 12.27 11.49
C ALA A 242 -2.58 11.54 11.77
N ALA A 243 -2.59 10.64 12.76
CA ALA A 243 -3.76 9.87 13.17
C ALA A 243 -4.48 10.52 14.37
N ARG A 244 -5.74 10.14 14.57
CA ARG A 244 -6.56 10.59 15.73
C ARG A 244 -6.32 9.75 16.98
N PHE A 245 -5.94 8.48 16.80
CA PHE A 245 -5.77 7.49 17.85
C PHE A 245 -4.52 6.66 17.60
N GLU A 246 -4.11 5.89 18.60
CA GLU A 246 -3.03 4.91 18.51
C GLU A 246 -3.59 3.51 18.74
N ALA A 247 -3.23 2.55 17.87
CA ALA A 247 -3.52 1.14 18.03
C ALA A 247 -2.34 0.42 18.71
N PRO A 248 -2.56 -0.71 19.37
CA PRO A 248 -1.46 -1.57 19.84
C PRO A 248 -0.49 -1.94 18.72
N HIS A 249 0.66 -2.51 19.10
CA HIS A 249 1.71 -2.90 18.15
C HIS A 249 1.19 -3.94 17.14
N ASN A 250 1.73 -3.93 15.91
CA ASN A 250 1.33 -4.90 14.88
C ASN A 250 1.58 -6.36 15.32
N ASN A 251 2.62 -6.62 16.10
CA ASN A 251 2.90 -7.94 16.67
C ASN A 251 1.92 -8.37 17.78
N ASP A 252 1.14 -7.45 18.31
CA ASP A 252 0.17 -7.68 19.39
C ASP A 252 -1.27 -7.71 18.86
N GLU A 253 -1.47 -7.96 17.55
CA GLU A 253 -2.78 -7.99 16.88
C GLU A 253 -3.58 -6.66 17.00
N GLY A 254 -2.90 -5.52 17.08
CA GLY A 254 -3.50 -4.23 17.41
C GLY A 254 -4.66 -3.81 16.50
N VAL A 255 -4.60 -4.14 15.19
CA VAL A 255 -5.71 -3.89 14.26
C VAL A 255 -6.94 -4.72 14.65
N LEU A 256 -6.76 -6.00 14.97
CA LEU A 256 -7.86 -6.90 15.33
C LEU A 256 -8.52 -6.47 16.65
N ASP A 257 -7.73 -5.97 17.61
CA ASP A 257 -8.26 -5.44 18.87
C ASP A 257 -9.16 -4.23 18.64
N VAL A 258 -8.78 -3.32 17.74
CA VAL A 258 -9.61 -2.16 17.41
C VAL A 258 -10.85 -2.57 16.61
N ILE A 259 -10.74 -3.56 15.71
CA ILE A 259 -11.90 -4.11 14.99
C ILE A 259 -12.93 -4.70 15.99
N ASP A 260 -12.48 -5.40 17.02
CA ASP A 260 -13.41 -5.90 18.06
C ASP A 260 -14.16 -4.77 18.76
N LYS A 261 -13.50 -3.64 19.07
CA LYS A 261 -14.14 -2.45 19.63
C LYS A 261 -15.20 -1.87 18.69
N VAL A 262 -14.92 -1.78 17.39
CA VAL A 262 -15.93 -1.37 16.39
C VAL A 262 -17.14 -2.28 16.43
N LEU A 263 -16.92 -3.59 16.35
CA LEU A 263 -17.97 -4.59 16.27
C LEU A 263 -18.81 -4.69 17.55
N ASN A 264 -18.25 -4.30 18.69
CA ASN A 264 -18.93 -4.28 19.99
C ASN A 264 -19.54 -2.90 20.32
N GLY A 265 -19.33 -1.86 19.51
CA GLY A 265 -19.80 -0.50 19.79
C GLY A 265 -19.11 0.12 21.01
N GLU A 266 -17.82 -0.19 21.21
CA GLU A 266 -17.01 0.36 22.31
C GLU A 266 -16.38 1.70 21.90
N ALA A 267 -15.91 2.47 22.90
CA ALA A 267 -15.20 3.72 22.61
C ALA A 267 -13.97 3.49 21.71
N PRO A 268 -13.72 4.37 20.74
CA PRO A 268 -14.37 5.65 20.45
C PRO A 268 -15.55 5.57 19.46
N PHE A 269 -16.13 4.42 19.21
CA PHE A 269 -17.14 4.16 18.16
C PHE A 269 -18.61 4.19 18.67
N ASN A 270 -18.84 4.39 19.99
CA ASN A 270 -20.16 4.48 20.63
C ASN A 270 -20.79 5.88 20.56
#